data_210791cad5375e62400efabbda8a093c
#
_entry.id   210791cad5375e62400efabbda8a093c
#
_cell.length_a   1.000
_cell.length_b   1.000
_cell.length_c   1.000
_cell.angle_alpha   90.00
_cell.angle_beta   90.00
_cell.angle_gamma   90.00
#
_symmetry.space_group_name_H-M   'P 1'
#
loop_
_entity.id
_entity.type
_entity.pdbx_description
1 polymer ?
#
loop_
_entity_poly.entity_id
_entity_poly.type
_entity_poly.pdbx_seq_one_letter_code
_entity_poly.pdbx_strand_id
1 'polypeptide(L)'
;MVQRAKVTLITVVAAFELEPRLANDLRALGVVAYSVGKVDGRGVHGHRTAGLVDASSLRLEMLVAPALTESILELIANQYAGQPIIAYVHDVLAMPAKNFA
;
A
#
# COMPACT_ATOMS: atom_id res chain seq x y z
N MET A 1 -3.76 -29.50 10.79
CA MET A 1 -4.23 -28.35 10.02
C MET A 1 -3.47 -27.11 10.44
N VAL A 2 -3.10 -26.30 9.47
CA VAL A 2 -2.33 -25.09 9.75
C VAL A 2 -3.28 -23.95 10.14
N GLN A 3 -2.94 -23.26 11.24
CA GLN A 3 -3.70 -22.11 11.72
C GLN A 3 -3.43 -20.90 10.82
N ARG A 4 -4.49 -20.21 10.41
CA ARG A 4 -4.41 -19.02 9.56
C ARG A 4 -5.22 -17.90 10.20
N ALA A 5 -4.79 -16.66 9.94
CA ALA A 5 -5.49 -15.49 10.42
C ALA A 5 -6.14 -14.78 9.24
N LYS A 6 -7.33 -14.22 9.47
CA LYS A 6 -7.99 -13.36 8.49
C LYS A 6 -7.36 -11.99 8.56
N VAL A 7 -6.79 -11.55 7.45
CA VAL A 7 -6.16 -10.23 7.36
C VAL A 7 -6.53 -9.63 6.02
N THR A 8 -6.25 -8.34 5.88
CA THR A 8 -6.45 -7.63 4.62
C THR A 8 -5.09 -7.34 4.01
N LEU A 9 -4.93 -7.72 2.75
CA LEU A 9 -3.78 -7.30 1.97
C LEU A 9 -4.12 -5.97 1.32
N ILE A 10 -3.38 -4.93 1.66
CA ILE A 10 -3.52 -3.63 1.03
C ILE A 10 -2.33 -3.43 0.12
N THR A 11 -2.61 -3.15 -1.15
CA THR A 11 -1.58 -2.84 -2.13
C THR A 11 -1.73 -1.40 -2.53
N VAL A 12 -0.62 -0.66 -2.48
CA VAL A 12 -0.57 0.73 -2.91
C VAL A 12 0.44 0.83 -4.03
N VAL A 13 0.01 1.40 -5.16
CA VAL A 13 0.94 1.70 -6.25
C VAL A 13 0.97 3.21 -6.39
N ALA A 14 2.14 3.79 -6.27
CA ALA A 14 2.28 5.23 -6.19
C ALA A 14 3.56 5.69 -6.84
N ALA A 15 3.63 6.99 -7.11
CA ALA A 15 4.86 7.60 -7.57
C ALA A 15 5.96 7.36 -6.54
N PHE A 16 7.14 7.06 -7.03
CA PHE A 16 8.26 6.70 -6.18
C PHE A 16 8.56 7.76 -5.11
N GLU A 17 8.46 9.02 -5.48
CA GLU A 17 8.76 10.13 -4.58
C GLU A 17 7.79 10.25 -3.41
N LEU A 18 6.67 9.56 -3.44
CA LEU A 18 5.70 9.59 -2.33
C LEU A 18 6.08 8.65 -1.20
N GLU A 19 7.09 7.81 -1.38
CA GLU A 19 7.39 6.74 -0.43
C GLU A 19 7.73 7.23 0.97
N PRO A 20 8.59 8.25 1.16
CA PRO A 20 8.90 8.67 2.53
C PRO A 20 7.67 9.19 3.28
N ARG A 21 6.80 9.92 2.59
CA ARG A 21 5.59 10.44 3.20
C ARG A 21 4.62 9.33 3.53
N LEU A 22 4.44 8.37 2.60
CA LEU A 22 3.59 7.22 2.85
C LEU A 22 4.07 6.42 4.05
N ALA A 23 5.38 6.18 4.14
CA ALA A 23 5.93 5.42 5.24
C ALA A 23 5.63 6.08 6.58
N ASN A 24 5.78 7.40 6.66
CA ASN A 24 5.48 8.13 7.88
C ASN A 24 4.00 8.08 8.23
N ASP A 25 3.13 8.29 7.24
CA ASP A 25 1.69 8.29 7.47
C ASP A 25 1.19 6.93 7.90
N LEU A 26 1.70 5.87 7.28
CA LEU A 26 1.30 4.51 7.63
C LEU A 26 1.79 4.14 9.03
N ARG A 27 3.00 4.56 9.39
CA ARG A 27 3.53 4.31 10.72
C ARG A 27 2.64 4.99 11.78
N ALA A 28 2.17 6.19 11.49
CA ALA A 28 1.30 6.91 12.41
C ALA A 28 -0.02 6.17 12.63
N LEU A 29 -0.47 5.36 11.69
CA LEU A 29 -1.66 4.55 11.83
C LEU A 29 -1.39 3.19 12.47
N GLY A 30 -0.13 2.88 12.76
CA GLY A 30 0.23 1.61 13.38
C GLY A 30 0.76 0.56 12.43
N VAL A 31 0.93 0.89 11.16
CA VAL A 31 1.52 -0.06 10.21
C VAL A 31 3.03 -0.02 10.37
N VAL A 32 3.60 -1.13 10.81
CA VAL A 32 5.03 -1.20 11.10
C VAL A 32 5.79 -2.10 10.15
N ALA A 33 5.08 -2.90 9.35
CA ALA A 33 5.72 -3.84 8.44
C ALA A 33 5.04 -3.80 7.09
N TYR A 34 5.85 -3.62 6.06
CA TYR A 34 5.37 -3.64 4.68
C TYR A 34 6.52 -4.00 3.76
N SER A 35 6.17 -4.46 2.56
CA SER A 35 7.15 -4.74 1.51
C SER A 35 7.05 -3.64 0.46
N VAL A 36 8.17 -3.25 -0.10
CA VAL A 36 8.21 -2.23 -1.15
C VAL A 36 9.03 -2.76 -2.31
N GLY A 37 8.51 -2.57 -3.51
CA GLY A 37 9.25 -2.88 -4.72
C GLY A 37 9.02 -1.81 -5.76
N LYS A 38 9.95 -1.66 -6.68
CA LYS A 38 9.78 -0.79 -7.82
C LYS A 38 8.96 -1.49 -8.88
N VAL A 39 8.09 -0.75 -9.53
CA VAL A 39 7.32 -1.29 -10.65
C VAL A 39 7.35 -0.32 -11.79
N ASP A 40 7.26 -0.88 -12.99
CA ASP A 40 7.17 -0.13 -14.21
C ASP A 40 5.85 -0.52 -14.86
N GLY A 41 5.05 0.45 -15.24
CA GLY A 41 3.76 0.12 -15.77
C GLY A 41 3.13 1.26 -16.53
N ARG A 42 1.97 0.97 -17.11
CA ARG A 42 1.20 1.94 -17.86
C ARG A 42 -0.21 1.95 -17.30
N GLY A 43 -0.63 3.12 -16.84
CA GLY A 43 -1.96 3.29 -16.28
C GLY A 43 -2.89 3.96 -17.26
N VAL A 44 -4.02 4.43 -16.75
CA VAL A 44 -5.04 5.08 -17.57
C VAL A 44 -4.54 6.38 -18.20
N HIS A 45 -3.52 6.98 -17.60
CA HIS A 45 -2.92 8.20 -18.11
C HIS A 45 -1.65 7.94 -18.91
N GLY A 46 -1.43 6.71 -19.32
CA GLY A 46 -0.27 6.31 -20.09
C GLY A 46 0.91 5.97 -19.20
N HIS A 47 2.08 5.94 -19.82
CA HIS A 47 3.30 5.62 -19.11
C HIS A 47 3.59 6.72 -18.11
N ARG A 48 3.84 6.34 -16.87
CA ARG A 48 4.07 7.32 -15.84
C ARG A 48 5.43 7.95 -16.00
N THR A 49 5.40 9.25 -16.20
CA THR A 49 6.62 10.04 -16.09
C THR A 49 6.32 11.16 -15.12
N ALA A 50 7.30 11.53 -14.36
CA ALA A 50 7.16 12.67 -13.47
C ALA A 50 7.33 13.97 -14.24
N GLY A 51 7.24 13.90 -15.54
CA GLY A 51 7.45 15.04 -16.42
C GLY A 51 8.90 15.39 -16.57
N LEU A 52 9.77 14.78 -15.83
CA LEU A 52 11.16 15.18 -15.80
C LEU A 52 12.10 14.02 -16.03
N VAL A 53 11.94 13.00 -15.29
CA VAL A 53 12.85 11.87 -15.33
C VAL A 53 12.02 10.62 -15.30
N ASP A 54 12.69 9.54 -15.44
CA ASP A 54 12.10 8.26 -15.29
C ASP A 54 11.27 8.21 -14.02
N ALA A 55 9.99 8.17 -14.16
CA ALA A 55 9.06 8.13 -13.05
C ALA A 55 8.71 6.69 -12.76
N SER A 56 9.56 6.05 -12.03
CA SER A 56 9.23 4.73 -11.52
C SER A 56 8.09 4.84 -10.55
N SER A 57 7.28 3.82 -10.51
CA SER A 57 6.31 3.65 -9.46
C SER A 57 6.85 2.68 -8.43
N LEU A 58 6.31 2.76 -7.23
CA LEU A 58 6.55 1.73 -6.24
C LEU A 58 5.26 0.95 -6.01
N ARG A 59 5.42 -0.28 -5.61
CA ARG A 59 4.34 -1.09 -5.08
C ARG A 59 4.65 -1.37 -3.62
N LEU A 60 3.72 -1.03 -2.76
CA LEU A 60 3.84 -1.25 -1.34
C LEU A 60 2.73 -2.21 -0.94
N GLU A 61 3.08 -3.28 -0.25
CA GLU A 61 2.11 -4.28 0.20
C GLU A 61 2.19 -4.44 1.69
N MET A 62 1.03 -4.49 2.34
CA MET A 62 0.97 -4.69 3.78
C MET A 62 -0.18 -5.62 4.11
N LEU A 63 0.02 -6.45 5.13
CA LEU A 63 -1.02 -7.29 5.68
C LEU A 63 -1.43 -6.65 7.00
N VAL A 64 -2.69 -6.26 7.10
CA VAL A 64 -3.18 -5.55 8.28
C VAL A 64 -4.43 -6.21 8.82
N ALA A 65 -4.73 -5.95 10.09
CA ALA A 65 -5.99 -6.37 10.66
C ALA A 65 -7.14 -5.73 9.88
N PRO A 66 -8.22 -6.46 9.63
CA PRO A 66 -9.34 -5.89 8.86
C PRO A 66 -9.83 -4.56 9.42
N ALA A 67 -9.80 -4.39 10.74
CA ALA A 67 -10.27 -3.16 11.38
C ALA A 67 -9.45 -1.93 11.00
N LEU A 68 -8.22 -2.12 10.55
CA LEU A 68 -7.35 -0.99 10.19
C LEU A 68 -7.51 -0.56 8.74
N THR A 69 -8.15 -1.39 7.93
CA THR A 69 -8.25 -1.18 6.49
C THR A 69 -8.87 0.16 6.14
N GLU A 70 -10.01 0.48 6.74
CA GLU A 70 -10.74 1.69 6.39
C GLU A 70 -9.93 2.94 6.70
N SER A 71 -9.24 2.96 7.84
CA SER A 71 -8.42 4.11 8.21
C SER A 71 -7.30 4.34 7.20
N ILE A 72 -6.70 3.27 6.69
CA ILE A 72 -5.63 3.40 5.71
C ILE A 72 -6.19 3.93 4.39
N LEU A 73 -7.32 3.39 3.95
CA LEU A 73 -7.94 3.84 2.70
C LEU A 73 -8.38 5.31 2.78
N GLU A 74 -8.93 5.70 3.93
CA GLU A 74 -9.34 7.08 4.14
C GLU A 74 -8.14 8.03 4.15
N LEU A 75 -7.05 7.62 4.76
CA LEU A 75 -5.83 8.41 4.75
C LEU A 75 -5.39 8.66 3.30
N ILE A 76 -5.36 7.61 2.50
CA ILE A 76 -4.93 7.74 1.10
C ILE A 76 -5.90 8.63 0.33
N ALA A 77 -7.19 8.42 0.49
CA ALA A 77 -8.20 9.21 -0.22
C ALA A 77 -8.12 10.69 0.14
N ASN A 78 -7.88 11.00 1.42
CA ASN A 78 -7.94 12.38 1.90
C ASN A 78 -6.61 13.11 1.78
N GLN A 79 -5.51 12.42 2.07
CA GLN A 79 -4.20 13.08 2.13
C GLN A 79 -3.45 13.04 0.82
N TYR A 80 -3.85 12.16 -0.08
CA TYR A 80 -3.15 11.97 -1.35
C TYR A 80 -4.05 12.27 -2.55
N ALA A 81 -5.14 12.99 -2.33
CA ALA A 81 -6.04 13.37 -3.41
C ALA A 81 -5.25 14.12 -4.49
N GLY A 82 -5.46 13.74 -5.74
CA GLY A 82 -4.77 14.37 -6.86
C GLY A 82 -3.35 13.90 -7.09
N GLN A 83 -2.83 13.04 -6.22
CA GLN A 83 -1.51 12.47 -6.41
C GLN A 83 -1.59 11.19 -7.25
N PRO A 84 -0.49 10.82 -7.93
CA PRO A 84 -0.49 9.57 -8.71
C PRO A 84 -0.36 8.37 -7.75
N ILE A 85 -1.49 7.91 -7.28
CA ILE A 85 -1.55 6.83 -6.31
C ILE A 85 -2.85 6.06 -6.50
N ILE A 86 -2.77 4.74 -6.41
CA ILE A 86 -3.95 3.89 -6.34
C ILE A 86 -3.75 2.88 -5.22
N ALA A 87 -4.85 2.39 -4.69
CA ALA A 87 -4.81 1.37 -3.67
C ALA A 87 -5.91 0.37 -3.92
N TYR A 88 -5.65 -0.88 -3.59
CA TYR A 88 -6.67 -1.91 -3.68
C TYR A 88 -6.44 -2.94 -2.57
N VAL A 89 -7.49 -3.67 -2.25
CA VAL A 89 -7.47 -4.56 -1.10
C VAL A 89 -7.96 -5.95 -1.47
N HIS A 90 -7.45 -6.94 -0.75
CA HIS A 90 -7.92 -8.32 -0.83
C HIS A 90 -8.03 -8.88 0.58
N ASP A 91 -9.09 -9.63 0.82
CA ASP A 91 -9.19 -10.41 2.04
C ASP A 91 -8.40 -11.70 1.84
N VAL A 92 -7.50 -11.97 2.77
CA VAL A 92 -6.63 -13.14 2.65
C VAL A 92 -6.54 -13.89 3.97
N LEU A 93 -6.10 -15.13 3.88
CA LEU A 93 -5.79 -15.95 5.04
C LEU A 93 -4.28 -16.10 5.10
N ALA A 94 -3.67 -15.63 6.18
CA ALA A 94 -2.22 -15.60 6.30
C ALA A 94 -1.74 -16.47 7.43
N MET A 95 -0.54 -17.00 7.28
CA MET A 95 0.10 -17.81 8.33
C MET A 95 1.54 -17.33 8.53
N PRO A 96 2.13 -17.56 9.68
CA PRO A 96 1.52 -18.18 10.86
C PRO A 96 0.55 -17.22 11.55
N ALA A 97 -0.55 -17.77 12.03
CA ALA A 97 -1.61 -16.97 12.61
C ALA A 97 -1.11 -16.09 13.78
N LYS A 98 -0.15 -16.57 14.54
CA LYS A 98 0.37 -15.84 15.71
C LYS A 98 1.03 -14.51 15.33
N ASN A 99 1.48 -14.36 14.08
CA ASN A 99 2.11 -13.10 13.65
C ASN A 99 1.09 -11.98 13.48
N PHE A 100 -0.20 -12.31 13.48
CA PHE A 100 -1.26 -11.36 13.20
C PHE A 100 -2.26 -11.24 14.36
N ALA A 101 -1.87 -11.74 15.49
CA ALA A 101 -2.74 -11.69 16.68
C ALA A 101 -2.79 -10.26 17.27
#